data_632fd2e0ab1642f7cb95cb72c7d9d7fe
#
_entry.id   632fd2e0ab1642f7cb95cb72c7d9d7fe
#
_cell.length_a   1.000
_cell.length_b   1.000
_cell.length_c   1.000
_cell.angle_alpha   90.00
_cell.angle_beta   90.00
_cell.angle_gamma   90.00
#
_symmetry.space_group_name_H-M   'P 1'
#
loop_
_entity.id
_entity.type
_entity.pdbx_description
1 polymer ?
#
loop_
_entity_poly.entity_id
_entity_poly.type
_entity_poly.pdbx_seq_one_letter_code
_entity_poly.pdbx_strand_id
1 'polypeptide(L)'
;MGQDKALMRLASKTLLECTHDLLQECLKSIYVSIKEDQIGDPVRAKFKLIIDKYNQSGPMAGILSAHKIHPNSAWLVVACDMPWLDKKTLEQLMEERDAAFDATAFNSPEDDLPEPLCAIYEPNLLSGVLSNSNLLPTNSPRDLLMQSKVKVIDAKNPNALKNTNYPGDDLSEIES
;
A
#
# COMPACT_ATOMS: atom_id res chain seq x y z
N MET A 1 11.70 -8.53 17.81
CA MET A 1 10.52 -7.78 17.35
C MET A 1 11.03 -6.52 16.70
N GLY A 2 10.77 -6.33 15.39
CA GLY A 2 11.21 -5.14 14.68
C GLY A 2 10.44 -3.91 15.16
N GLN A 3 11.07 -2.75 15.08
CA GLN A 3 10.45 -1.47 15.35
C GLN A 3 9.28 -1.24 14.38
N ASP A 4 8.17 -0.65 14.86
CA ASP A 4 7.02 -0.31 13.99
C ASP A 4 7.41 0.83 13.03
N LYS A 5 7.68 0.47 11.77
CA LYS A 5 8.16 1.41 10.75
C LYS A 5 7.19 2.58 10.53
N ALA A 6 5.88 2.35 10.65
CA ALA A 6 4.88 3.39 10.47
C ALA A 6 5.06 4.57 11.45
N LEU A 7 5.61 4.30 12.65
CA LEU A 7 5.87 5.29 13.69
C LEU A 7 7.30 5.84 13.68
N MET A 8 8.16 5.38 12.78
CA MET A 8 9.48 5.99 12.59
C MET A 8 9.31 7.44 12.13
N ARG A 9 10.20 8.31 12.63
CA ARG A 9 10.12 9.74 12.33
C ARG A 9 11.04 10.14 11.20
N LEU A 10 10.47 10.93 10.29
CA LEU A 10 11.17 11.74 9.31
C LEU A 10 10.93 13.21 9.73
N ALA A 11 11.97 13.88 10.22
CA ALA A 11 11.87 15.21 10.83
C ALA A 11 10.81 15.26 11.95
N SER A 12 9.77 16.07 11.79
CA SER A 12 8.71 16.29 12.79
C SER A 12 7.54 15.31 12.70
N LYS A 13 7.39 14.57 11.58
CA LYS A 13 6.27 13.66 11.30
C LYS A 13 6.69 12.20 11.33
N THR A 14 5.75 11.30 11.55
CA THR A 14 5.97 9.87 11.32
C THR A 14 5.87 9.54 9.83
N LEU A 15 6.45 8.41 9.40
CA LEU A 15 6.31 7.94 8.00
C LEU A 15 4.84 7.79 7.62
N LEU A 16 4.01 7.30 8.54
CA LEU A 16 2.57 7.20 8.34
C LEU A 16 1.93 8.58 8.07
N GLU A 17 2.29 9.60 8.86
CA GLU A 17 1.79 10.97 8.67
C GLU A 17 2.24 11.55 7.33
N CYS A 18 3.50 11.34 6.94
CA CYS A 18 4.03 11.79 5.65
C CYS A 18 3.29 11.13 4.48
N THR A 19 3.12 9.81 4.50
CA THR A 19 2.41 9.08 3.45
C THR A 19 0.94 9.49 3.37
N HIS A 20 0.28 9.68 4.53
CA HIS A 20 -1.11 10.14 4.55
C HIS A 20 -1.26 11.54 3.95
N ASP A 21 -0.38 12.47 4.30
CA ASP A 21 -0.42 13.84 3.77
C ASP A 21 -0.20 13.85 2.25
N LEU A 22 0.77 13.05 1.75
CA LEU A 22 1.00 12.88 0.33
C LEU A 22 -0.26 12.35 -0.40
N LEU A 23 -0.91 11.34 0.16
CA LEU A 23 -2.14 10.78 -0.42
C LEU A 23 -3.28 11.79 -0.43
N GLN A 24 -3.37 12.68 0.57
CA GLN A 24 -4.39 13.74 0.62
C GLN A 24 -4.29 14.74 -0.54
N GLU A 25 -3.13 14.91 -1.13
CA GLU A 25 -2.97 15.75 -2.32
C GLU A 25 -3.62 15.15 -3.58
N CYS A 26 -3.81 13.82 -3.59
CA CYS A 26 -4.31 13.08 -4.75
C CYS A 26 -5.72 12.52 -4.55
N LEU A 27 -6.10 12.19 -3.32
CA LEU A 27 -7.30 11.42 -3.02
C LEU A 27 -8.16 12.06 -1.93
N LYS A 28 -9.49 11.92 -2.07
CA LYS A 28 -10.47 12.45 -1.10
C LYS A 28 -10.75 11.51 0.07
N SER A 29 -10.57 10.21 -0.11
CA SER A 29 -10.89 9.19 0.89
C SER A 29 -9.67 8.32 1.13
N ILE A 30 -9.10 8.43 2.32
CA ILE A 30 -7.91 7.72 2.74
C ILE A 30 -8.21 7.00 4.04
N TYR A 31 -7.69 5.79 4.16
CA TYR A 31 -7.85 4.93 5.33
C TYR A 31 -6.49 4.37 5.73
N VAL A 32 -6.30 4.20 7.01
CA VAL A 32 -5.14 3.53 7.59
C VAL A 32 -5.58 2.15 8.06
N SER A 33 -5.00 1.11 7.48
CA SER A 33 -5.21 -0.27 7.92
C SER A 33 -4.39 -0.54 9.17
N ILE A 34 -5.03 -1.12 10.19
CA ILE A 34 -4.43 -1.42 11.48
C ILE A 34 -4.85 -2.82 11.97
N LYS A 35 -3.98 -3.42 12.77
CA LYS A 35 -4.32 -4.61 13.54
C LYS A 35 -5.13 -4.22 14.78
N GLU A 36 -5.84 -5.18 15.36
CA GLU A 36 -6.66 -4.96 16.55
C GLU A 36 -5.85 -4.48 17.77
N ASP A 37 -4.62 -4.97 17.92
CA ASP A 37 -3.69 -4.55 18.98
C ASP A 37 -3.12 -3.14 18.81
N GLN A 38 -3.33 -2.50 17.66
CA GLN A 38 -2.95 -1.12 17.37
C GLN A 38 -4.09 -0.11 17.60
N ILE A 39 -5.26 -0.58 18.03
CA ILE A 39 -6.39 0.29 18.40
C ILE A 39 -5.98 1.11 19.64
N GLY A 40 -6.19 2.43 19.56
CA GLY A 40 -5.83 3.36 20.64
C GLY A 40 -4.42 3.96 20.51
N ASP A 41 -3.65 3.58 19.49
CA ASP A 41 -2.41 4.29 19.18
C ASP A 41 -2.69 5.76 18.86
N PRO A 42 -2.04 6.73 19.54
CA PRO A 42 -2.40 8.16 19.43
C PRO A 42 -2.07 8.77 18.07
N VAL A 43 -1.13 8.20 17.31
CA VAL A 43 -0.81 8.67 15.96
C VAL A 43 -1.87 8.16 14.99
N ARG A 44 -2.20 6.87 15.05
CA ARG A 44 -3.19 6.23 14.17
C ARG A 44 -4.61 6.73 14.40
N ALA A 45 -4.95 7.08 15.65
CA ALA A 45 -6.27 7.61 16.03
C ALA A 45 -6.63 8.94 15.33
N LYS A 46 -5.67 9.62 14.70
CA LYS A 46 -5.91 10.83 13.90
C LYS A 46 -6.56 10.56 12.54
N PHE A 47 -6.57 9.32 12.09
CA PHE A 47 -6.96 8.92 10.74
C PHE A 47 -8.26 8.09 10.72
N LYS A 48 -8.85 7.93 9.53
CA LYS A 48 -9.92 6.96 9.32
C LYS A 48 -9.31 5.56 9.32
N LEU A 49 -9.73 4.73 10.26
CA LEU A 49 -9.14 3.41 10.45
C LEU A 49 -9.97 2.31 9.78
N ILE A 50 -9.27 1.33 9.23
CA ILE A 50 -9.80 0.01 8.87
C ILE A 50 -9.10 -1.01 9.75
N ILE A 51 -9.87 -1.76 10.54
CA ILE A 51 -9.34 -2.81 11.41
C ILE A 51 -9.28 -4.10 10.59
N ASP A 52 -8.11 -4.74 10.56
CA ASP A 52 -7.89 -6.01 9.89
C ASP A 52 -8.71 -7.10 10.58
N LYS A 53 -9.71 -7.64 9.86
CA LYS A 53 -10.65 -8.66 10.39
C LYS A 53 -10.33 -10.07 9.95
N TYR A 54 -9.27 -10.26 9.18
CA TYR A 54 -8.90 -11.58 8.69
C TYR A 54 -7.74 -12.13 9.52
N ASN A 55 -7.84 -13.43 9.87
CA ASN A 55 -6.78 -14.16 10.61
C ASN A 55 -5.49 -14.34 9.80
N GLN A 56 -5.44 -13.79 8.61
CA GLN A 56 -4.24 -13.75 7.78
C GLN A 56 -3.27 -12.73 8.36
N SER A 57 -2.01 -13.08 8.40
CA SER A 57 -0.96 -12.15 8.77
C SER A 57 -0.52 -11.33 7.54
N GLY A 58 -0.21 -10.05 7.73
CA GLY A 58 0.39 -9.21 6.70
C GLY A 58 -0.58 -8.32 5.94
N PRO A 59 -0.10 -7.63 4.89
CA PRO A 59 -0.84 -6.56 4.20
C PRO A 59 -2.13 -7.03 3.52
N MET A 60 -2.23 -8.30 3.14
CA MET A 60 -3.43 -8.84 2.49
C MET A 60 -4.67 -8.74 3.40
N ALA A 61 -4.53 -8.91 4.71
CA ALA A 61 -5.64 -8.76 5.65
C ALA A 61 -6.25 -7.36 5.59
N GLY A 62 -5.39 -6.32 5.54
CA GLY A 62 -5.82 -4.93 5.39
C GLY A 62 -6.53 -4.65 4.07
N ILE A 63 -5.96 -5.14 2.95
CA ILE A 63 -6.54 -4.98 1.61
C ILE A 63 -7.94 -5.59 1.53
N LEU A 64 -8.11 -6.82 2.02
CA LEU A 64 -9.40 -7.50 2.01
C LEU A 64 -10.40 -6.86 2.99
N SER A 65 -9.94 -6.37 4.14
CA SER A 65 -10.80 -5.65 5.09
C SER A 65 -11.31 -4.34 4.48
N ALA A 66 -10.46 -3.62 3.75
CA ALA A 66 -10.82 -2.41 3.01
C ALA A 66 -11.86 -2.71 1.92
N HIS A 67 -11.61 -3.75 1.12
CA HIS A 67 -12.54 -4.15 0.07
C HIS A 67 -13.91 -4.57 0.64
N LYS A 68 -13.97 -5.24 1.78
CA LYS A 68 -15.23 -5.60 2.43
C LYS A 68 -16.08 -4.41 2.83
N ILE A 69 -15.46 -3.28 3.17
CA ILE A 69 -16.16 -2.03 3.53
C ILE A 69 -16.70 -1.34 2.28
N HIS A 70 -15.93 -1.33 1.20
CA HIS A 70 -16.28 -0.70 -0.08
C HIS A 70 -16.06 -1.68 -1.26
N PRO A 71 -16.96 -2.65 -1.45
CA PRO A 71 -16.73 -3.79 -2.36
C PRO A 71 -16.72 -3.41 -3.85
N ASN A 72 -17.24 -2.24 -4.19
CA ASN A 72 -17.28 -1.76 -5.59
C ASN A 72 -16.16 -0.75 -5.91
N SER A 73 -15.27 -0.51 -4.96
CA SER A 73 -14.17 0.46 -5.16
C SER A 73 -12.89 -0.25 -5.53
N ALA A 74 -12.15 0.33 -6.49
CA ALA A 74 -10.74 0.01 -6.63
C ALA A 74 -9.96 0.64 -5.46
N TRP A 75 -8.90 -0.03 -5.04
CA TRP A 75 -8.08 0.40 -3.91
C TRP A 75 -6.65 0.71 -4.36
N LEU A 76 -6.23 1.97 -4.23
CA LEU A 76 -4.82 2.32 -4.23
C LEU A 76 -4.25 1.95 -2.86
N VAL A 77 -3.33 1.00 -2.85
CA VAL A 77 -2.63 0.51 -1.66
C VAL A 77 -1.22 1.06 -1.66
N VAL A 78 -0.83 1.69 -0.55
CA VAL A 78 0.51 2.27 -0.38
C VAL A 78 1.06 1.86 0.98
N ALA A 79 2.29 1.36 1.02
CA ALA A 79 3.03 1.16 2.26
C ALA A 79 3.60 2.49 2.78
N CYS A 80 3.68 2.64 4.09
CA CYS A 80 4.23 3.85 4.71
C CYS A 80 5.77 3.86 4.78
N ASP A 81 6.44 2.78 4.41
CA ASP A 81 7.90 2.67 4.43
C ASP A 81 8.58 2.97 3.08
N MET A 82 7.88 3.73 2.22
CA MET A 82 8.39 4.30 0.96
C MET A 82 8.59 5.82 1.12
N PRO A 83 9.62 6.29 1.83
CA PRO A 83 9.76 7.69 2.20
C PRO A 83 10.07 8.63 1.02
N TRP A 84 10.55 8.09 -0.11
CA TRP A 84 10.82 8.85 -1.35
C TRP A 84 9.64 8.88 -2.32
N LEU A 85 8.51 8.24 -1.95
CA LEU A 85 7.31 8.26 -2.77
C LEU A 85 6.81 9.69 -2.95
N ASP A 86 6.58 10.08 -4.20
CA ASP A 86 6.17 11.42 -4.55
C ASP A 86 4.81 11.46 -5.26
N LYS A 87 4.24 12.65 -5.34
CA LYS A 87 2.95 12.90 -5.97
C LYS A 87 2.91 12.49 -7.43
N LYS A 88 3.99 12.76 -8.19
CA LYS A 88 4.05 12.46 -9.62
C LYS A 88 4.01 10.96 -9.88
N THR A 89 4.64 10.17 -9.00
CA THR A 89 4.59 8.70 -9.05
C THR A 89 3.18 8.20 -8.79
N LEU A 90 2.47 8.75 -7.79
CA LEU A 90 1.07 8.40 -7.53
C LEU A 90 0.15 8.81 -8.68
N GLU A 91 0.32 10.01 -9.23
CA GLU A 91 -0.43 10.49 -10.39
C GLU A 91 -0.20 9.58 -11.59
N GLN A 92 1.05 9.18 -11.86
CA GLN A 92 1.37 8.21 -12.92
C GLN A 92 0.62 6.90 -12.74
N LEU A 93 0.61 6.33 -11.52
CA LEU A 93 -0.09 5.06 -11.25
C LEU A 93 -1.59 5.18 -11.50
N MET A 94 -2.20 6.31 -11.09
CA MET A 94 -3.62 6.56 -11.29
C MET A 94 -3.98 6.81 -12.75
N GLU A 95 -3.15 7.51 -13.51
CA GLU A 95 -3.32 7.75 -14.95
C GLU A 95 -3.22 6.47 -15.77
N GLU A 96 -2.30 5.57 -15.37
CA GLU A 96 -2.06 4.31 -16.05
C GLU A 96 -3.04 3.19 -15.62
N ARG A 97 -3.91 3.45 -14.63
CA ARG A 97 -4.93 2.48 -14.22
C ARG A 97 -5.78 2.03 -15.41
N ASP A 98 -5.98 0.73 -15.52
CA ASP A 98 -6.84 0.13 -16.55
C ASP A 98 -7.72 -0.96 -15.94
N ALA A 99 -9.02 -0.70 -15.85
CA ALA A 99 -10.00 -1.63 -15.29
C ALA A 99 -10.23 -2.91 -16.13
N ALA A 100 -9.59 -3.04 -17.31
CA ALA A 100 -9.56 -4.30 -18.07
C ALA A 100 -8.53 -5.31 -17.50
N PHE A 101 -7.74 -4.89 -16.55
CA PHE A 101 -6.81 -5.71 -15.77
C PHE A 101 -7.37 -5.93 -14.36
N ASP A 102 -6.81 -6.89 -13.64
CA ASP A 102 -7.15 -7.18 -12.24
C ASP A 102 -6.48 -6.19 -11.28
N ALA A 103 -5.32 -5.66 -11.68
CA ALA A 103 -4.58 -4.65 -10.94
C ALA A 103 -3.68 -3.85 -11.90
N THR A 104 -3.24 -2.66 -11.42
CA THR A 104 -2.16 -1.88 -12.03
C THR A 104 -1.08 -1.69 -10.97
N ALA A 105 0.16 -2.07 -11.26
CA ALA A 105 1.27 -2.00 -10.33
C ALA A 105 2.54 -1.52 -11.03
N PHE A 106 3.44 -0.91 -10.27
CA PHE A 106 4.79 -0.64 -10.76
C PHE A 106 5.62 -1.92 -10.83
N ASN A 107 6.59 -1.91 -11.74
CA ASN A 107 7.70 -2.84 -11.71
C ASN A 107 8.64 -2.45 -10.56
N SER A 108 8.90 -3.38 -9.65
CA SER A 108 9.79 -3.12 -8.51
C SER A 108 11.24 -2.96 -9.00
N PRO A 109 11.93 -1.90 -8.60
CA PRO A 109 13.32 -1.69 -8.99
C PRO A 109 14.30 -2.68 -8.35
N GLU A 110 13.85 -3.49 -7.38
CA GLU A 110 14.69 -4.43 -6.67
C GLU A 110 14.78 -5.81 -7.35
N ASP A 111 13.67 -6.27 -7.96
CA ASP A 111 13.56 -7.66 -8.41
C ASP A 111 12.76 -7.84 -9.72
N ASP A 112 12.37 -6.75 -10.39
CA ASP A 112 11.57 -6.76 -11.62
C ASP A 112 10.21 -7.48 -11.49
N LEU A 113 9.66 -7.56 -10.27
CA LEU A 113 8.33 -8.11 -10.00
C LEU A 113 7.32 -6.99 -9.70
N PRO A 114 6.00 -7.24 -9.80
CA PRO A 114 5.01 -6.23 -9.44
C PRO A 114 5.15 -5.76 -7.98
N GLU A 115 5.22 -4.43 -7.76
CA GLU A 115 5.26 -3.85 -6.41
C GLU A 115 3.85 -3.87 -5.81
N PRO A 116 3.60 -4.70 -4.79
CA PRO A 116 2.24 -4.91 -4.30
C PRO A 116 1.75 -3.78 -3.37
N LEU A 117 2.67 -3.02 -2.79
CA LEU A 117 2.33 -1.99 -1.80
C LEU A 117 2.55 -0.56 -2.34
N CYS A 118 2.56 -0.42 -3.67
CA CYS A 118 2.28 0.78 -4.42
C CYS A 118 1.52 0.38 -5.70
N ALA A 119 0.27 -0.09 -5.54
CA ALA A 119 -0.52 -0.69 -6.60
C ALA A 119 -2.02 -0.36 -6.46
N ILE A 120 -2.75 -0.43 -7.58
CA ILE A 120 -4.21 -0.32 -7.61
C ILE A 120 -4.80 -1.71 -7.85
N TYR A 121 -5.65 -2.15 -6.93
CA TYR A 121 -6.37 -3.41 -6.98
C TYR A 121 -7.81 -3.16 -7.43
N GLU A 122 -8.25 -3.84 -8.47
CA GLU A 122 -9.63 -3.72 -8.96
C GLU A 122 -10.61 -4.55 -8.11
N PRO A 123 -11.88 -4.11 -7.99
CA PRO A 123 -12.85 -4.75 -7.12
C PRO A 123 -13.15 -6.20 -7.50
N ASN A 124 -13.11 -6.56 -8.79
CA ASN A 124 -13.38 -7.92 -9.25
C ASN A 124 -12.31 -8.91 -8.76
N LEU A 125 -11.04 -8.52 -8.75
CA LEU A 125 -9.95 -9.34 -8.21
C LEU A 125 -10.20 -9.65 -6.74
N LEU A 126 -10.44 -8.61 -5.93
CA LEU A 126 -10.59 -8.76 -4.48
C LEU A 126 -11.87 -9.52 -4.11
N SER A 127 -12.96 -9.32 -4.87
CA SER A 127 -14.19 -10.11 -4.72
C SER A 127 -13.97 -11.59 -5.05
N GLY A 128 -13.19 -11.88 -6.09
CA GLY A 128 -12.80 -13.24 -6.46
C GLY A 128 -12.02 -13.94 -5.35
N VAL A 129 -11.06 -13.23 -4.75
CA VAL A 129 -10.29 -13.72 -3.60
C VAL A 129 -11.18 -14.04 -2.40
N LEU A 130 -12.13 -13.16 -2.06
CA LEU A 130 -13.06 -13.39 -0.93
C LEU A 130 -14.04 -14.54 -1.19
N SER A 131 -14.42 -14.73 -2.44
CA SER A 131 -15.41 -15.77 -2.81
C SER A 131 -14.80 -17.17 -2.94
N ASN A 132 -13.49 -17.25 -3.19
CA ASN A 132 -12.80 -18.51 -3.42
C ASN A 132 -11.56 -18.63 -2.53
N SER A 133 -11.71 -19.34 -1.41
CA SER A 133 -10.62 -19.59 -0.46
C SER A 133 -9.39 -20.28 -1.08
N ASN A 134 -9.56 -20.95 -2.22
CA ASN A 134 -8.44 -21.56 -2.97
C ASN A 134 -7.60 -20.54 -3.77
N LEU A 135 -8.09 -19.32 -3.96
CA LEU A 135 -7.32 -18.23 -4.55
C LEU A 135 -6.42 -17.50 -3.55
N LEU A 136 -6.46 -17.89 -2.28
CA LEU A 136 -5.55 -17.42 -1.23
C LEU A 136 -4.55 -18.51 -0.84
N PRO A 137 -3.69 -19.02 -1.74
CA PRO A 137 -2.66 -19.96 -1.35
C PRO A 137 -1.59 -19.30 -0.48
N THR A 138 -1.50 -17.96 -0.49
CA THR A 138 -0.50 -17.21 0.27
C THR A 138 -1.10 -15.94 0.87
N ASN A 139 -0.52 -15.47 2.00
CA ASN A 139 -0.86 -14.19 2.62
C ASN A 139 -0.12 -13.01 1.95
N SER A 140 0.46 -13.24 0.77
CA SER A 140 1.29 -12.30 0.05
C SER A 140 0.50 -11.58 -1.04
N PRO A 141 0.34 -10.25 -0.98
CA PRO A 141 -0.24 -9.48 -2.07
C PRO A 141 0.56 -9.60 -3.38
N ARG A 142 1.89 -9.81 -3.29
CA ARG A 142 2.74 -10.01 -4.47
C ARG A 142 2.40 -11.31 -5.20
N ASP A 143 2.21 -12.41 -4.46
CA ASP A 143 1.84 -13.69 -5.08
C ASP A 143 0.45 -13.60 -5.74
N LEU A 144 -0.47 -12.82 -5.15
CA LEU A 144 -1.76 -12.54 -5.78
C LEU A 144 -1.56 -11.82 -7.11
N LEU A 145 -0.76 -10.76 -7.15
CA LEU A 145 -0.47 -10.04 -8.39
C LEU A 145 0.17 -10.95 -9.44
N MET A 146 1.15 -11.76 -9.06
CA MET A 146 1.83 -12.68 -10.00
C MET A 146 0.90 -13.74 -10.60
N GLN A 147 -0.21 -14.07 -9.94
CA GLN A 147 -1.21 -15.03 -10.42
C GLN A 147 -2.40 -14.35 -11.13
N SER A 148 -2.40 -13.03 -11.24
CA SER A 148 -3.49 -12.22 -11.78
C SER A 148 -3.08 -11.55 -13.10
N LYS A 149 -4.07 -11.05 -13.84
CA LYS A 149 -3.83 -10.24 -15.04
C LYS A 149 -3.47 -8.81 -14.62
N VAL A 150 -2.19 -8.53 -14.40
CA VAL A 150 -1.70 -7.23 -13.93
C VAL A 150 -1.18 -6.39 -15.09
N LYS A 151 -1.53 -5.11 -15.12
CA LYS A 151 -0.83 -4.10 -15.92
C LYS A 151 0.39 -3.65 -15.13
N VAL A 152 1.57 -4.11 -15.52
CA VAL A 152 2.84 -3.68 -14.92
C VAL A 152 3.38 -2.49 -15.71
N ILE A 153 3.80 -1.45 -15.00
CA ILE A 153 4.35 -0.21 -15.57
C ILE A 153 5.68 0.15 -14.91
N ASP A 154 6.55 0.77 -15.66
CA ASP A 154 7.82 1.28 -15.12
C ASP A 154 7.61 2.66 -14.51
N ALA A 155 8.11 2.87 -13.29
CA ALA A 155 8.06 4.16 -12.64
C ALA A 155 9.01 5.15 -13.34
N LYS A 156 8.53 6.37 -13.66
CA LYS A 156 9.38 7.46 -14.16
C LYS A 156 10.49 7.83 -13.17
N ASN A 157 10.21 7.68 -11.88
CA ASN A 157 11.16 7.82 -10.78
C ASN A 157 11.27 6.50 -10.00
N PRO A 158 12.17 5.56 -10.38
CA PRO A 158 12.30 4.28 -9.66
C PRO A 158 12.71 4.43 -8.19
N ASN A 159 13.40 5.51 -7.83
CA ASN A 159 13.79 5.76 -6.45
C ASN A 159 12.59 5.98 -5.53
N ALA A 160 11.47 6.47 -6.06
CA ALA A 160 10.24 6.68 -5.31
C ALA A 160 9.68 5.38 -4.69
N LEU A 161 10.02 4.22 -5.26
CA LEU A 161 9.54 2.91 -4.81
C LEU A 161 10.49 2.20 -3.82
N LYS A 162 11.60 2.84 -3.43
CA LYS A 162 12.52 2.26 -2.46
C LYS A 162 11.91 2.22 -1.07
N ASN A 163 12.03 1.05 -0.43
CA ASN A 163 11.63 0.86 0.96
C ASN A 163 12.78 1.27 1.90
N THR A 164 12.44 1.89 3.03
CA THR A 164 13.39 2.01 4.14
C THR A 164 13.35 0.74 4.98
N ASN A 165 14.50 0.06 5.11
CA ASN A 165 14.59 -1.21 5.82
C ASN A 165 15.20 -1.06 7.23
N TYR A 166 15.92 0.03 7.51
CA TYR A 166 16.64 0.23 8.77
C TYR A 166 16.50 1.65 9.34
N PRO A 167 16.52 1.78 10.69
CA PRO A 167 16.67 3.08 11.36
C PRO A 167 18.11 3.60 11.16
N GLY A 168 18.44 4.13 10.03
CA GLY A 168 19.80 4.55 9.68
C GLY A 168 19.99 4.67 8.19
N ASP A 169 18.98 4.29 7.39
CA ASP A 169 18.94 4.66 5.99
C ASP A 169 19.03 6.18 5.88
N ASP A 170 19.92 6.67 5.04
CA ASP A 170 20.17 8.11 4.92
C ASP A 170 18.96 8.81 4.31
N LEU A 171 18.12 9.34 5.19
CA LEU A 171 16.90 10.09 4.81
C LEU A 171 17.21 11.58 4.59
N SER A 172 18.48 12.00 4.63
CA SER A 172 18.90 13.41 4.47
C SER A 172 18.54 13.98 3.09
N GLU A 173 18.41 13.12 2.07
CA GLU A 173 18.00 13.54 0.71
C GLU A 173 16.52 13.95 0.61
N ILE A 174 15.69 13.64 1.62
CA ILE A 174 14.25 13.95 1.61
C ILE A 174 14.00 15.36 2.20
N GLU A 175 14.95 15.90 2.96
CA GLU A 175 14.81 17.20 3.64
C GLU A 175 15.21 18.40 2.77
N SER A 176 15.63 18.19 1.53
CA SER A 176 16.04 19.23 0.57
C SER A 176 14.97 19.43 -0.51
#